data_a75769c97f807647e30fd6e84e28be3e
#
_entry.id   a75769c97f807647e30fd6e84e28be3e
#
_cell.length_a   1.000
_cell.length_b   1.000
_cell.length_c   1.000
_cell.angle_alpha   90.00
_cell.angle_beta   90.00
_cell.angle_gamma   90.00
#
_symmetry.space_group_name_H-M   'P 1'
#
loop_
_entity.id
_entity.type
_entity.pdbx_description
1 polymer ?
#
loop_
_entity_poly.entity_id
_entity_poly.type
_entity_poly.pdbx_seq_one_letter_code
_entity_poly.pdbx_strand_id
1 'polypeptide(L)'
;EIKPIEILEPPAPKTVISERILKVDDQVEIQETIIESTEIDETDAVVVKLDKEIKVVEEEDEVVEDVPFMIIEDVPIFPGCSGSNKERRECFSVEISKFVSKKFNVELASDLGLPQGTVQKIFVMFRIDKNGNLVDIKARAPHKKLQEEAIRVVELLPQMTPGKQRGKAVSVSYGLPIVFKVE
;
A
#
# COMPACT_ATOMS: atom_id res chain seq x y z
N GLU A 1 -31.69 42.62 3.69
CA GLU A 1 -31.95 41.50 4.63
C GLU A 1 -31.46 40.22 3.99
N ILE A 2 -30.35 39.69 4.50
CA ILE A 2 -29.77 38.45 4.03
C ILE A 2 -30.35 37.33 4.89
N LYS A 3 -31.14 36.43 4.30
CA LYS A 3 -31.69 35.27 4.97
C LYS A 3 -30.55 34.26 5.24
N PRO A 4 -30.43 33.70 6.46
CA PRO A 4 -29.42 32.68 6.74
C PRO A 4 -29.73 31.39 5.95
N ILE A 5 -28.64 30.81 5.39
CA ILE A 5 -28.71 29.53 4.67
C ILE A 5 -28.81 28.42 5.74
N GLU A 6 -29.93 27.72 5.71
CA GLU A 6 -30.16 26.55 6.56
C GLU A 6 -29.29 25.37 6.04
N ILE A 7 -28.30 25.01 6.80
CA ILE A 7 -27.44 23.87 6.49
C ILE A 7 -28.20 22.60 6.86
N LEU A 8 -28.72 21.90 5.86
CA LEU A 8 -29.31 20.57 6.01
C LEU A 8 -28.18 19.58 6.35
N GLU A 9 -28.20 19.05 7.56
CA GLU A 9 -27.30 17.96 7.95
C GLU A 9 -27.58 16.72 7.10
N PRO A 10 -26.50 16.05 6.56
CA PRO A 10 -26.71 14.81 5.80
C PRO A 10 -27.24 13.71 6.72
N PRO A 11 -28.17 12.86 6.24
CA PRO A 11 -28.72 11.77 7.05
C PRO A 11 -27.64 10.80 7.46
N ALA A 12 -27.66 10.38 8.73
CA ALA A 12 -26.73 9.41 9.29
C ALA A 12 -26.73 8.10 8.49
N PRO A 13 -25.56 7.50 8.23
CA PRO A 13 -25.48 6.23 7.50
C PRO A 13 -26.17 5.13 8.30
N LYS A 14 -27.15 4.46 7.68
CA LYS A 14 -27.79 3.28 8.24
C LYS A 14 -26.78 2.13 8.18
N THR A 15 -26.20 1.76 9.31
CA THR A 15 -25.41 0.55 9.46
C THR A 15 -26.34 -0.66 9.36
N VAL A 16 -26.30 -1.34 8.21
CA VAL A 16 -26.94 -2.65 8.05
C VAL A 16 -25.91 -3.69 8.52
N ILE A 17 -26.03 -4.08 9.78
CA ILE A 17 -25.28 -5.23 10.30
C ILE A 17 -26.04 -6.48 9.85
N SER A 18 -25.59 -7.13 8.78
CA SER A 18 -26.06 -8.44 8.41
C SER A 18 -25.26 -9.49 9.19
N GLU A 19 -25.71 -9.84 10.39
CA GLU A 19 -25.27 -11.05 11.09
C GLU A 19 -25.83 -12.29 10.34
N ARG A 20 -25.07 -12.78 9.37
CA ARG A 20 -25.20 -14.15 8.92
C ARG A 20 -24.19 -15.01 9.68
N ILE A 21 -24.57 -15.45 10.86
CA ILE A 21 -23.90 -16.54 11.55
C ILE A 21 -24.31 -17.81 10.81
N LEU A 22 -23.41 -18.34 9.96
CA LEU A 22 -23.53 -19.69 9.44
C LEU A 22 -23.16 -20.63 10.58
N LYS A 23 -24.19 -21.27 11.18
CA LYS A 23 -23.98 -22.45 12.02
C LYS A 23 -23.45 -23.57 11.13
N VAL A 24 -22.18 -23.92 11.31
CA VAL A 24 -21.58 -25.12 10.74
C VAL A 24 -21.97 -26.26 11.68
N ASP A 25 -22.68 -27.27 11.19
CA ASP A 25 -22.98 -28.48 11.92
C ASP A 25 -21.69 -29.26 12.19
N ASP A 26 -21.44 -29.55 13.48
CA ASP A 26 -20.30 -30.32 13.98
C ASP A 26 -20.42 -31.82 13.71
N GLN A 27 -20.86 -32.25 12.54
CA GLN A 27 -20.90 -33.67 12.12
C GLN A 27 -20.07 -33.87 10.86
N VAL A 28 -18.77 -33.64 10.96
CA VAL A 28 -17.81 -34.24 10.00
C VAL A 28 -17.17 -35.42 10.70
N GLU A 29 -17.68 -36.65 10.42
CA GLU A 29 -16.99 -37.88 10.77
C GLU A 29 -15.65 -37.91 10.03
N ILE A 30 -14.57 -37.73 10.79
CA ILE A 30 -13.22 -37.96 10.27
C ILE A 30 -13.02 -39.44 10.22
N GLN A 31 -13.00 -40.00 9.01
CA GLN A 31 -12.58 -41.41 8.79
C GLN A 31 -11.09 -41.49 9.14
N GLU A 32 -10.80 -42.11 10.28
CA GLU A 32 -9.45 -42.51 10.64
C GLU A 32 -8.95 -43.56 9.64
N THR A 33 -8.06 -43.15 8.76
CA THR A 33 -7.34 -44.10 7.91
C THR A 33 -6.29 -44.78 8.76
N ILE A 34 -6.58 -46.00 9.21
CA ILE A 34 -5.59 -46.85 9.88
C ILE A 34 -4.54 -47.23 8.82
N ILE A 35 -3.33 -46.69 8.99
CA ILE A 35 -2.17 -47.13 8.21
C ILE A 35 -1.67 -48.42 8.89
N GLU A 36 -2.01 -49.58 8.28
CA GLU A 36 -1.37 -50.84 8.66
C GLU A 36 0.12 -50.76 8.32
N SER A 37 0.95 -50.78 9.37
CA SER A 37 2.39 -50.92 9.24
C SER A 37 2.70 -52.38 8.84
N THR A 38 3.07 -52.58 7.61
CA THR A 38 3.71 -53.81 7.18
C THR A 38 5.08 -53.93 7.85
N GLU A 39 5.24 -55.02 8.64
CA GLU A 39 6.51 -55.42 9.18
C GLU A 39 7.49 -55.70 8.05
N ILE A 40 8.57 -54.95 8.00
CA ILE A 40 9.71 -55.23 7.12
C ILE A 40 10.82 -55.84 7.98
N ASP A 41 11.16 -57.07 7.61
CA ASP A 41 12.19 -57.95 8.17
C ASP A 41 13.53 -57.24 8.32
N GLU A 42 14.19 -57.56 9.45
CA GLU A 42 15.55 -57.16 9.75
C GLU A 42 16.55 -57.81 8.77
N THR A 43 17.23 -57.01 7.93
CA THR A 43 18.60 -57.32 7.53
C THR A 43 19.33 -56.06 7.04
N ASP A 44 20.50 -55.83 7.66
CA ASP A 44 21.56 -54.94 7.27
C ASP A 44 21.32 -53.41 7.42
N ALA A 45 21.55 -52.95 8.65
CA ALA A 45 21.75 -51.56 8.94
C ALA A 45 23.08 -51.06 8.35
N VAL A 46 23.04 -50.49 7.16
CA VAL A 46 24.11 -49.62 6.67
C VAL A 46 23.89 -48.23 7.34
N VAL A 47 24.62 -48.01 8.43
CA VAL A 47 24.69 -46.70 9.06
C VAL A 47 25.43 -45.74 8.15
N VAL A 48 24.73 -45.07 7.26
CA VAL A 48 25.28 -43.90 6.57
C VAL A 48 25.15 -42.71 7.53
N LYS A 49 26.28 -42.38 8.17
CA LYS A 49 26.43 -41.11 8.89
C LYS A 49 26.32 -39.98 7.85
N LEU A 50 25.14 -39.44 7.65
CA LEU A 50 24.95 -38.19 6.93
C LEU A 50 25.14 -37.04 7.95
N ASP A 51 26.40 -36.69 8.25
CA ASP A 51 26.73 -35.40 8.83
C ASP A 51 26.53 -34.32 7.74
N LYS A 52 25.30 -34.09 7.35
CA LYS A 52 24.88 -32.84 6.70
C LYS A 52 24.26 -31.98 7.77
N GLU A 53 25.02 -31.00 8.24
CA GLU A 53 24.48 -29.82 8.88
C GLU A 53 23.42 -29.24 7.92
N ILE A 54 22.15 -29.60 8.13
CA ILE A 54 21.03 -28.88 7.53
C ILE A 54 21.04 -27.53 8.24
N LYS A 55 21.72 -26.54 7.64
CA LYS A 55 21.44 -25.16 7.95
C LYS A 55 20.01 -24.93 7.52
N VAL A 56 19.09 -25.04 8.46
CA VAL A 56 17.74 -24.50 8.30
C VAL A 56 17.95 -23.00 8.18
N VAL A 57 18.02 -22.53 6.94
CA VAL A 57 17.80 -21.11 6.65
C VAL A 57 16.31 -20.94 6.92
N GLU A 58 15.96 -20.51 8.13
CA GLU A 58 14.66 -19.91 8.38
C GLU A 58 14.61 -18.67 7.48
N GLU A 59 14.14 -18.83 6.24
CA GLU A 59 13.54 -17.72 5.52
C GLU A 59 12.31 -17.38 6.34
N GLU A 60 12.49 -16.45 7.30
CA GLU A 60 11.37 -15.73 7.85
C GLU A 60 10.71 -15.08 6.63
N ASP A 61 9.58 -15.65 6.19
CA ASP A 61 8.66 -14.95 5.31
C ASP A 61 8.29 -13.66 6.04
N GLU A 62 9.08 -12.60 5.78
CA GLU A 62 8.82 -11.28 6.31
C GLU A 62 7.46 -10.86 5.77
N VAL A 63 6.44 -11.06 6.60
CA VAL A 63 5.12 -10.47 6.35
C VAL A 63 5.36 -8.98 6.16
N VAL A 64 5.28 -8.53 4.93
CA VAL A 64 5.45 -7.12 4.60
C VAL A 64 4.22 -6.42 5.15
N GLU A 65 4.29 -5.96 6.39
CA GLU A 65 3.23 -5.15 6.98
C GLU A 65 3.18 -3.81 6.23
N ASP A 66 2.21 -3.68 5.33
CA ASP A 66 1.91 -2.42 4.66
C ASP A 66 1.10 -1.53 5.61
N VAL A 67 1.74 -0.48 6.13
CA VAL A 67 1.10 0.46 7.03
C VAL A 67 0.64 1.69 6.23
N PRO A 68 -0.64 2.07 6.30
CA PRO A 68 -1.11 3.31 5.69
C PRO A 68 -0.43 4.55 6.30
N PHE A 69 -0.02 5.50 5.45
CA PHE A 69 0.64 6.74 5.86
C PHE A 69 -0.12 7.53 6.94
N MET A 70 -1.46 7.42 6.96
CA MET A 70 -2.30 8.15 7.91
C MET A 70 -2.17 7.67 9.35
N ILE A 71 -1.83 6.40 9.57
CA ILE A 71 -1.85 5.76 10.89
C ILE A 71 -0.47 5.34 11.40
N ILE A 72 0.57 5.46 10.57
CA ILE A 72 1.93 5.07 10.95
C ILE A 72 2.47 5.94 12.10
N GLU A 73 3.23 5.33 13.01
CA GLU A 73 3.87 6.05 14.13
C GLU A 73 4.86 7.10 13.65
N ASP A 74 5.89 6.68 12.90
CA ASP A 74 6.89 7.56 12.30
C ASP A 74 6.72 7.56 10.79
N VAL A 75 6.32 8.70 10.22
CA VAL A 75 6.14 8.83 8.77
C VAL A 75 7.46 8.77 8.02
N PRO A 76 7.44 8.30 6.76
CA PRO A 76 8.58 8.45 5.87
C PRO A 76 9.01 9.92 5.76
N ILE A 77 10.32 10.17 5.64
CA ILE A 77 10.84 11.53 5.59
C ILE A 77 11.30 11.84 4.16
N PHE A 78 10.66 12.84 3.56
CA PHE A 78 11.12 13.37 2.29
C PHE A 78 12.45 14.14 2.50
N PRO A 79 13.42 14.07 1.57
CA PRO A 79 14.67 14.80 1.69
C PRO A 79 14.45 16.30 1.94
N GLY A 80 15.05 16.83 3.02
CA GLY A 80 14.89 18.21 3.44
C GLY A 80 13.79 18.46 4.48
N CYS A 81 12.94 17.48 4.77
CA CYS A 81 11.96 17.57 5.84
C CYS A 81 12.58 17.23 7.21
N SER A 82 12.22 17.99 8.26
CA SER A 82 12.70 17.78 9.63
C SER A 82 11.62 18.19 10.64
N GLY A 83 11.89 18.00 11.93
CA GLY A 83 10.99 18.40 13.02
C GLY A 83 10.19 17.23 13.62
N SER A 84 9.08 17.53 14.25
CA SER A 84 8.16 16.58 14.86
C SER A 84 7.48 15.69 13.80
N ASN A 85 6.89 14.57 14.22
CA ASN A 85 6.18 13.67 13.29
C ASN A 85 5.04 14.38 12.54
N LYS A 86 4.34 15.32 13.20
CA LYS A 86 3.30 16.14 12.56
C LYS A 86 3.89 17.04 11.46
N GLU A 87 4.96 17.75 11.77
CA GLU A 87 5.63 18.63 10.80
C GLU A 87 6.21 17.85 9.62
N ARG A 88 6.79 16.67 9.87
CA ARG A 88 7.27 15.76 8.82
C ARG A 88 6.15 15.29 7.91
N ARG A 89 4.97 14.98 8.46
CA ARG A 89 3.79 14.56 7.71
C ARG A 89 3.28 15.66 6.78
N GLU A 90 3.19 16.88 7.29
CA GLU A 90 2.80 18.06 6.51
C GLU A 90 3.83 18.38 5.43
N CYS A 91 5.12 18.45 5.81
CA CYS A 91 6.24 18.66 4.90
C CYS A 91 6.28 17.64 3.77
N PHE A 92 6.15 16.35 4.09
CA PHE A 92 6.10 15.25 3.12
C PHE A 92 5.02 15.47 2.06
N SER A 93 3.80 15.77 2.49
CA SER A 93 2.67 15.99 1.57
C SER A 93 2.89 17.23 0.69
N VAL A 94 3.42 18.30 1.27
CA VAL A 94 3.70 19.55 0.55
C VAL A 94 4.83 19.36 -0.48
N GLU A 95 5.95 18.77 -0.08
CA GLU A 95 7.11 18.62 -0.97
C GLU A 95 6.83 17.63 -2.12
N ILE A 96 6.10 16.54 -1.87
CA ILE A 96 5.65 15.65 -2.96
C ILE A 96 4.73 16.39 -3.92
N SER A 97 3.72 17.12 -3.41
CA SER A 97 2.79 17.86 -4.26
C SER A 97 3.52 18.91 -5.10
N LYS A 98 4.45 19.62 -4.51
CA LYS A 98 5.29 20.63 -5.18
C LYS A 98 6.21 20.00 -6.24
N PHE A 99 6.84 18.85 -5.93
CA PHE A 99 7.66 18.12 -6.88
C PHE A 99 6.84 17.69 -8.10
N VAL A 100 5.68 17.07 -7.84
CA VAL A 100 4.79 16.62 -8.90
C VAL A 100 4.29 17.79 -9.74
N SER A 101 3.81 18.87 -9.13
CA SER A 101 3.36 20.07 -9.87
C SER A 101 4.44 20.67 -10.77
N LYS A 102 5.72 20.57 -10.36
CA LYS A 102 6.86 21.07 -11.14
C LYS A 102 7.23 20.17 -12.31
N LYS A 103 7.01 18.85 -12.17
CA LYS A 103 7.49 17.85 -13.13
C LYS A 103 6.41 17.29 -14.04
N PHE A 104 5.14 17.45 -13.65
CA PHE A 104 4.00 16.96 -14.41
C PHE A 104 3.73 17.84 -15.63
N ASN A 105 3.63 17.19 -16.80
CA ASN A 105 3.30 17.89 -18.05
C ASN A 105 1.78 18.07 -18.18
N VAL A 106 1.29 19.25 -17.86
CA VAL A 106 -0.13 19.60 -17.95
C VAL A 106 -0.59 19.81 -19.39
N GLU A 107 0.33 20.15 -20.32
CA GLU A 107 0.03 20.38 -21.74
C GLU A 107 -0.51 19.11 -22.42
N LEU A 108 -0.12 17.93 -21.93
CA LEU A 108 -0.67 16.66 -22.39
C LEU A 108 -2.20 16.61 -22.39
N ALA A 109 -2.85 17.31 -21.50
CA ALA A 109 -4.31 17.33 -21.42
C ALA A 109 -4.92 18.05 -22.64
N SER A 110 -4.31 19.15 -23.08
CA SER A 110 -4.71 19.87 -24.29
C SER A 110 -4.43 19.05 -25.55
N ASP A 111 -3.27 18.38 -25.63
CA ASP A 111 -2.90 17.49 -26.75
C ASP A 111 -3.87 16.30 -26.88
N LEU A 112 -4.49 15.89 -25.79
CA LEU A 112 -5.48 14.81 -25.75
C LEU A 112 -6.90 15.30 -26.10
N GLY A 113 -7.08 16.58 -26.42
CA GLY A 113 -8.36 17.18 -26.77
C GLY A 113 -9.31 17.32 -25.58
N LEU A 114 -8.79 17.35 -24.35
CA LEU A 114 -9.63 17.60 -23.18
C LEU A 114 -10.09 19.06 -23.17
N PRO A 115 -11.37 19.33 -22.83
CA PRO A 115 -11.91 20.67 -22.91
C PRO A 115 -11.16 21.64 -21.99
N GLN A 116 -10.80 22.81 -22.52
CA GLN A 116 -10.17 23.89 -21.73
C GLN A 116 -11.06 24.29 -20.57
N GLY A 117 -10.44 24.66 -19.47
CA GLY A 117 -11.13 25.07 -18.26
C GLY A 117 -11.65 23.91 -17.40
N THR A 118 -11.61 22.67 -17.88
CA THR A 118 -12.01 21.49 -17.08
C THR A 118 -10.94 21.10 -16.05
N VAL A 119 -11.41 20.60 -14.90
CA VAL A 119 -10.54 20.12 -13.83
C VAL A 119 -10.34 18.61 -13.99
N GLN A 120 -9.10 18.20 -14.13
CA GLN A 120 -8.72 16.80 -14.20
C GLN A 120 -8.22 16.32 -12.84
N LYS A 121 -8.61 15.09 -12.48
CA LYS A 121 -8.19 14.45 -11.23
C LYS A 121 -7.52 13.11 -11.54
N ILE A 122 -6.28 12.97 -11.09
CA ILE A 122 -5.52 11.73 -11.16
C ILE A 122 -5.26 11.27 -9.74
N PHE A 123 -5.39 10.00 -9.50
CA PHE A 123 -5.08 9.41 -8.21
C PHE A 123 -3.95 8.40 -8.36
N VAL A 124 -2.84 8.64 -7.67
CA VAL A 124 -1.68 7.76 -7.69
C VAL A 124 -1.54 7.10 -6.32
N MET A 125 -1.37 5.79 -6.32
CA MET A 125 -1.02 5.02 -5.13
C MET A 125 0.37 4.44 -5.32
N PHE A 126 1.21 4.50 -4.30
CA PHE A 126 2.52 3.88 -4.28
C PHE A 126 2.90 3.46 -2.86
N ARG A 127 3.90 2.60 -2.75
CA ARG A 127 4.48 2.21 -1.47
C ARG A 127 5.92 2.71 -1.36
N ILE A 128 6.30 3.05 -0.15
CA ILE A 128 7.69 3.33 0.23
C ILE A 128 8.15 2.11 1.02
N ASP A 129 9.12 1.39 0.49
CA ASP A 129 9.64 0.17 1.11
C ASP A 129 10.51 0.46 2.37
N LYS A 130 10.98 -0.60 3.03
CA LYS A 130 11.84 -0.52 4.21
C LYS A 130 13.19 0.17 3.94
N ASN A 131 13.58 0.33 2.68
CA ASN A 131 14.81 0.98 2.23
C ASN A 131 14.57 2.43 1.79
N GLY A 132 13.32 2.89 1.77
CA GLY A 132 12.93 4.22 1.32
C GLY A 132 12.76 4.36 -0.19
N ASN A 133 12.73 3.26 -0.95
CA ASN A 133 12.46 3.26 -2.38
C ASN A 133 10.96 3.22 -2.65
N LEU A 134 10.56 3.78 -3.79
CA LEU A 134 9.18 3.71 -4.24
C LEU A 134 8.95 2.41 -5.02
N VAL A 135 7.90 1.71 -4.65
CA VAL A 135 7.49 0.43 -5.26
C VAL A 135 5.97 0.41 -5.47
N ASP A 136 5.48 -0.50 -6.30
CA ASP A 136 4.04 -0.71 -6.57
C ASP A 136 3.27 0.55 -6.95
N ILE A 137 3.83 1.34 -7.84
CA ILE A 137 3.22 2.58 -8.32
C ILE A 137 2.04 2.24 -9.22
N LYS A 138 0.85 2.68 -8.84
CA LYS A 138 -0.40 2.52 -9.58
C LYS A 138 -1.08 3.87 -9.72
N ALA A 139 -1.52 4.21 -10.92
CA ALA A 139 -2.24 5.45 -11.16
C ALA A 139 -3.62 5.17 -11.77
N ARG A 140 -4.57 6.03 -11.46
CA ARG A 140 -5.89 6.07 -12.08
C ARG A 140 -6.16 7.47 -12.59
N ALA A 141 -6.37 7.61 -13.87
CA ALA A 141 -6.63 8.88 -14.55
C ALA A 141 -7.78 8.74 -15.57
N PRO A 142 -8.40 9.84 -16.00
CA PRO A 142 -9.41 9.82 -17.06
C PRO A 142 -8.89 9.34 -18.40
N HIS A 143 -7.59 9.55 -18.66
CA HIS A 143 -6.93 9.16 -19.91
C HIS A 143 -5.63 8.39 -19.63
N LYS A 144 -5.35 7.36 -20.46
CA LYS A 144 -4.18 6.48 -20.27
C LYS A 144 -2.85 7.24 -20.30
N LYS A 145 -2.67 8.19 -21.21
CA LYS A 145 -1.44 9.00 -21.28
C LYS A 145 -1.21 9.86 -20.02
N LEU A 146 -2.27 10.38 -19.41
CA LEU A 146 -2.19 11.10 -18.12
C LEU A 146 -1.81 10.15 -16.98
N GLN A 147 -2.26 8.89 -17.05
CA GLN A 147 -1.88 7.86 -16.10
C GLN A 147 -0.39 7.52 -16.22
N GLU A 148 0.11 7.32 -17.44
CA GLU A 148 1.52 7.03 -17.72
C GLU A 148 2.43 8.20 -17.28
N GLU A 149 2.01 9.44 -17.54
CA GLU A 149 2.73 10.63 -17.10
C GLU A 149 2.79 10.74 -15.57
N ALA A 150 1.69 10.45 -14.89
CA ALA A 150 1.65 10.45 -13.43
C ALA A 150 2.60 9.41 -12.83
N ILE A 151 2.65 8.20 -13.39
CA ILE A 151 3.59 7.14 -12.99
C ILE A 151 5.03 7.63 -13.22
N ARG A 152 5.35 8.14 -14.41
CA ARG A 152 6.68 8.65 -14.75
C ARG A 152 7.15 9.72 -13.74
N VAL A 153 6.28 10.63 -13.37
CA VAL A 153 6.64 11.71 -12.43
C VAL A 153 6.88 11.17 -11.03
N VAL A 154 6.08 10.19 -10.57
CA VAL A 154 6.25 9.59 -9.26
C VAL A 154 7.53 8.75 -9.20
N GLU A 155 7.91 8.07 -10.28
CA GLU A 155 9.18 7.33 -10.39
C GLU A 155 10.42 8.23 -10.28
N LEU A 156 10.28 9.53 -10.59
CA LEU A 156 11.36 10.52 -10.43
C LEU A 156 11.52 11.07 -9.01
N LEU A 157 10.65 10.67 -8.08
CA LEU A 157 10.80 11.10 -6.69
C LEU A 157 12.09 10.54 -6.09
N PRO A 158 12.77 11.33 -5.25
CA PRO A 158 14.02 10.89 -4.61
C PRO A 158 13.76 9.77 -3.60
N GLN A 159 14.78 8.98 -3.32
CA GLN A 159 14.76 8.03 -2.22
C GLN A 159 14.50 8.76 -0.89
N MET A 160 13.66 8.17 -0.06
CA MET A 160 13.20 8.74 1.21
C MET A 160 13.75 7.97 2.40
N THR A 161 13.73 8.57 3.59
CA THR A 161 13.93 7.77 4.81
C THR A 161 12.66 6.95 5.05
N PRO A 162 12.75 5.62 5.29
CA PRO A 162 11.58 4.77 5.46
C PRO A 162 10.80 5.13 6.73
N GLY A 163 9.50 4.88 6.69
CA GLY A 163 8.65 4.99 7.88
C GLY A 163 8.94 3.88 8.88
N LYS A 164 8.59 4.13 10.15
CA LYS A 164 8.80 3.15 11.23
C LYS A 164 7.53 2.90 12.01
N GLN A 165 7.36 1.66 12.41
CA GLN A 165 6.32 1.20 13.32
C GLN A 165 6.98 0.41 14.44
N ARG A 166 6.73 0.78 15.70
CA ARG A 166 7.37 0.16 16.86
C ARG A 166 8.91 0.12 16.74
N GLY A 167 9.50 1.18 16.19
CA GLY A 167 10.95 1.30 15.98
C GLY A 167 11.53 0.51 14.81
N LYS A 168 10.75 -0.35 14.13
CA LYS A 168 11.17 -1.13 12.95
C LYS A 168 10.76 -0.42 11.66
N ALA A 169 11.63 -0.43 10.65
CA ALA A 169 11.29 0.06 9.32
C ALA A 169 10.20 -0.83 8.68
N VAL A 170 9.15 -0.20 8.17
CA VAL A 170 8.01 -0.89 7.53
C VAL A 170 7.71 -0.28 6.16
N SER A 171 7.00 -1.03 5.34
CA SER A 171 6.48 -0.49 4.09
C SER A 171 5.29 0.42 4.36
N VAL A 172 5.24 1.58 3.69
CA VAL A 172 4.21 2.60 3.89
C VAL A 172 3.49 2.87 2.60
N SER A 173 2.17 2.66 2.58
CA SER A 173 1.33 3.00 1.44
C SER A 173 0.87 4.45 1.49
N TYR A 174 0.99 5.17 0.37
CA TYR A 174 0.60 6.56 0.23
C TYR A 174 -0.27 6.78 -1.00
N GLY A 175 -1.32 7.59 -0.84
CA GLY A 175 -2.21 8.01 -1.92
C GLY A 175 -2.03 9.49 -2.23
N LEU A 176 -1.67 9.81 -3.47
CA LEU A 176 -1.41 11.16 -3.96
C LEU A 176 -2.49 11.59 -4.95
N PRO A 177 -3.36 12.54 -4.58
CA PRO A 177 -4.26 13.17 -5.53
C PRO A 177 -3.52 14.27 -6.31
N ILE A 178 -3.55 14.19 -7.64
CA ILE A 178 -3.05 15.23 -8.54
C ILE A 178 -4.28 15.89 -9.18
N VAL A 179 -4.43 17.19 -8.96
CA VAL A 179 -5.55 17.97 -9.50
C VAL A 179 -4.99 19.16 -10.28
N PHE A 180 -5.38 19.28 -11.52
CA PHE A 180 -4.97 20.41 -12.37
C PHE A 180 -6.11 20.84 -13.29
N LYS A 181 -6.04 22.06 -13.79
CA LYS A 181 -6.99 22.62 -14.77
C LYS A 181 -6.35 22.61 -16.15
N VAL A 182 -7.14 22.20 -17.14
CA VAL A 182 -6.71 22.22 -18.55
C VAL A 182 -6.68 23.66 -19.04
N GLU A 183 -5.55 24.14 -19.52
CA GLU A 183 -5.37 25.48 -20.10
C GLU A 183 -5.60 25.51 -21.61
#